data_0dd6135da3649823c50026b3ac0628c6
#
_entry.id   0dd6135da3649823c50026b3ac0628c6
#
_cell.length_a   1.000
_cell.length_b   1.000
_cell.length_c   1.000
_cell.angle_alpha   90.00
_cell.angle_beta   90.00
_cell.angle_gamma   90.00
#
_symmetry.space_group_name_H-M   'P 1'
#
loop_
_entity.id
_entity.type
_entity.pdbx_description
1 polymer ?
#
loop_
_entity_poly.entity_id
_entity_poly.type
_entity_poly.pdbx_seq_one_letter_code
_entity_poly.pdbx_strand_id
1 'polypeptide(L)'
;MSRFRCTVCNYIYDEEKEKVKFSDLPPGWICPVCSAPRSAFERMGTGNGGENEAKGEVITTTVGEKILEQLTAAGVRYIFGIPGDSNLPLVDAISKQDRIKFILTRHEETAALMASAHGKLTGDIAACLSIAGPGATNLITGLVDATTDGAPVLALVGQVAQAYLGSEHLQEIDEIEIFAPFTVYHETIAKPAQALRATTMALKNAYSRRGAAMLSLPTDVLSEKLDDSIWDVSEHIFKPNSVPDDEDIDYAAALINESKRPLLFIGWGIKGGGEEVIQLAEKISSPVATTSRAKGVIPETHPLAVGVLGSIGTVYAAKAVKNADILIVAGSGFRQRNLVPDIPVIQVDINSVHVGKSFPVKAGMVGDARLALRELIKKVARKIPDKDYFDRINKLKDEHKAEIGKDAGDMSGPISPGYLVQTVKRHASKDALITVDSGDHTYWFYKNYVCDGEETLLSANMGCMAFAFPASLAGQLIYPKRQVICITGDGGFAMLMADFTTAVYNKLPVKVIVFNDGKLKNIKKEQEMYGYREFGVEFVNPDFAEFARSCGGDGFRVEKPEELDSAIEKAFLSKLPVIVDVVVDPDKMAMPTTRVK
;
A
#
# COMPACT_ATOMS: atom_id res chain seq x y z
N MET A 1 -24.28 -37.73 28.11
CA MET A 1 -24.55 -36.42 28.74
C MET A 1 -24.86 -35.42 27.66
N SER A 2 -25.66 -34.41 27.92
CA SER A 2 -26.15 -33.49 26.90
C SER A 2 -25.24 -32.27 26.78
N ARG A 3 -25.24 -31.65 25.59
CA ARG A 3 -24.59 -30.36 25.35
C ARG A 3 -25.65 -29.28 25.13
N PHE A 4 -25.41 -28.11 25.66
CA PHE A 4 -26.30 -26.95 25.52
C PHE A 4 -25.51 -25.78 24.94
N ARG A 5 -26.06 -25.12 23.93
CA ARG A 5 -25.42 -23.98 23.25
C ARG A 5 -26.14 -22.69 23.64
N CYS A 6 -25.38 -21.69 24.05
CA CYS A 6 -25.87 -20.35 24.26
C CYS A 6 -26.26 -19.73 22.88
N THR A 7 -27.50 -19.28 22.76
CA THR A 7 -28.01 -18.66 21.52
C THR A 7 -27.45 -17.24 21.28
N VAL A 8 -26.82 -16.65 22.31
CA VAL A 8 -26.25 -15.30 22.23
C VAL A 8 -24.78 -15.30 21.78
N CYS A 9 -23.94 -16.19 22.35
CA CYS A 9 -22.50 -16.19 22.09
C CYS A 9 -21.95 -17.53 21.61
N ASN A 10 -22.81 -18.51 21.34
CA ASN A 10 -22.46 -19.88 20.94
C ASN A 10 -21.60 -20.67 21.93
N TYR A 11 -21.39 -20.18 23.17
CA TYR A 11 -20.73 -20.97 24.22
C TYR A 11 -21.42 -22.30 24.41
N ILE A 12 -20.64 -23.38 24.46
CA ILE A 12 -21.17 -24.75 24.67
C ILE A 12 -20.93 -25.17 26.09
N TYR A 13 -22.02 -25.36 26.84
CA TYR A 13 -22.00 -26.03 28.12
C TYR A 13 -22.06 -27.55 27.88
N ASP A 14 -21.01 -28.26 28.27
CA ASP A 14 -20.88 -29.70 28.08
C ASP A 14 -20.97 -30.38 29.43
N GLU A 15 -22.08 -31.08 29.67
CA GLU A 15 -22.34 -31.80 30.96
C GLU A 15 -21.26 -32.84 31.29
N GLU A 16 -20.54 -33.34 30.29
CA GLU A 16 -19.48 -34.33 30.51
C GLU A 16 -18.19 -33.67 31.02
N LYS A 17 -17.89 -32.47 30.53
CA LYS A 17 -16.75 -31.68 30.98
C LYS A 17 -16.99 -31.00 32.32
N GLU A 18 -18.18 -30.41 32.50
CA GLU A 18 -18.54 -29.63 33.68
C GLU A 18 -18.95 -30.54 34.87
N LYS A 19 -19.23 -31.83 34.62
CA LYS A 19 -19.67 -32.82 35.63
C LYS A 19 -20.94 -32.42 36.39
N VAL A 20 -21.68 -31.45 35.87
CA VAL A 20 -22.97 -30.97 36.42
C VAL A 20 -23.99 -31.01 35.30
N LYS A 21 -25.21 -31.49 35.58
CA LYS A 21 -26.28 -31.42 34.58
C LYS A 21 -26.74 -29.98 34.42
N PHE A 22 -27.04 -29.58 33.19
CA PHE A 22 -27.54 -28.24 32.88
C PHE A 22 -28.85 -27.94 33.65
N SER A 23 -29.68 -28.97 33.88
CA SER A 23 -30.88 -28.88 34.73
C SER A 23 -30.61 -28.49 36.18
N ASP A 24 -29.45 -28.86 36.69
CA ASP A 24 -29.10 -28.73 38.10
C ASP A 24 -28.36 -27.43 38.43
N LEU A 25 -28.12 -26.58 37.39
CA LEU A 25 -27.54 -25.27 37.57
C LEU A 25 -28.46 -24.32 38.36
N PRO A 26 -27.92 -23.45 39.23
CA PRO A 26 -28.70 -22.51 40.03
C PRO A 26 -29.65 -21.65 39.19
N PRO A 27 -30.81 -21.23 39.72
CA PRO A 27 -31.76 -20.39 38.98
C PRO A 27 -31.16 -19.06 38.44
N GLY A 28 -30.14 -18.54 39.10
CA GLY A 28 -29.43 -17.33 38.70
C GLY A 28 -28.15 -17.57 37.86
N TRP A 29 -27.93 -18.82 37.40
CA TRP A 29 -26.75 -19.10 36.58
C TRP A 29 -26.84 -18.39 35.22
N ILE A 30 -25.74 -17.77 34.82
CA ILE A 30 -25.58 -17.02 33.56
C ILE A 30 -24.43 -17.61 32.75
N CYS A 31 -24.45 -17.36 31.45
CA CYS A 31 -23.38 -17.76 30.55
C CYS A 31 -22.04 -17.16 31.00
N PRO A 32 -20.97 -17.96 31.19
CA PRO A 32 -19.66 -17.45 31.62
C PRO A 32 -18.95 -16.58 30.60
N VAL A 33 -19.45 -16.54 29.34
CA VAL A 33 -18.86 -15.77 28.26
C VAL A 33 -19.59 -14.46 28.03
N CYS A 34 -20.95 -14.46 27.98
CA CYS A 34 -21.72 -13.28 27.61
C CYS A 34 -22.76 -12.86 28.66
N SER A 35 -22.76 -13.48 29.85
CA SER A 35 -23.71 -13.22 30.92
C SER A 35 -25.21 -13.44 30.57
N ALA A 36 -25.52 -14.04 29.43
CA ALA A 36 -26.87 -14.37 29.03
C ALA A 36 -27.53 -15.33 30.07
N PRO A 37 -28.83 -15.20 30.36
CA PRO A 37 -29.52 -16.05 31.29
C PRO A 37 -29.59 -17.50 30.81
N ARG A 38 -29.77 -18.43 31.70
CA ARG A 38 -29.90 -19.86 31.40
C ARG A 38 -30.99 -20.18 30.36
N SER A 39 -32.04 -19.36 30.27
CA SER A 39 -33.10 -19.46 29.25
C SER A 39 -32.63 -19.23 27.82
N ALA A 40 -31.45 -18.63 27.62
CA ALA A 40 -30.82 -18.43 26.32
C ALA A 40 -30.01 -19.64 25.83
N PHE A 41 -30.18 -20.82 26.47
CA PHE A 41 -29.48 -22.03 26.05
C PHE A 41 -30.42 -23.05 25.41
N GLU A 42 -30.01 -23.61 24.30
CA GLU A 42 -30.69 -24.66 23.57
C GLU A 42 -29.93 -25.99 23.70
N ARG A 43 -30.67 -27.09 23.88
CA ARG A 43 -30.08 -28.42 23.93
C ARG A 43 -29.61 -28.85 22.53
N MET A 44 -28.35 -29.19 22.42
CA MET A 44 -27.83 -29.79 21.18
C MET A 44 -28.29 -31.26 21.12
N GLY A 45 -28.92 -31.65 20.01
CA GLY A 45 -29.44 -33.01 19.84
C GLY A 45 -28.33 -34.07 19.94
N THR A 46 -28.54 -35.11 20.71
CA THR A 46 -27.73 -36.33 20.69
C THR A 46 -28.15 -37.12 19.45
N GLY A 47 -27.26 -37.18 18.43
CA GLY A 47 -27.47 -38.06 17.28
C GLY A 47 -27.46 -39.51 17.72
N ASN A 48 -28.64 -40.15 17.82
CA ASN A 48 -28.78 -41.62 17.84
C ASN A 48 -29.40 -42.05 16.51
N GLY A 49 -28.76 -43.05 15.88
CA GLY A 49 -29.12 -43.58 14.58
C GLY A 49 -30.57 -44.13 14.53
N GLY A 50 -31.22 -43.83 13.46
CA GLY A 50 -32.44 -44.41 12.96
C GLY A 50 -32.42 -44.18 11.45
N GLU A 51 -32.32 -45.28 10.72
CA GLU A 51 -32.43 -45.30 9.25
C GLU A 51 -33.68 -44.51 8.81
N ASN A 52 -33.50 -43.49 7.98
CA ASN A 52 -34.43 -43.22 6.89
C ASN A 52 -33.89 -42.10 5.99
N GLU A 53 -33.92 -42.44 4.74
CA GLU A 53 -33.97 -41.55 3.55
C GLU A 53 -32.91 -40.45 3.43
N ALA A 54 -32.03 -40.57 2.47
CA ALA A 54 -31.19 -39.54 1.92
C ALA A 54 -32.00 -38.29 1.49
N LYS A 55 -32.38 -37.47 2.45
CA LYS A 55 -32.56 -36.04 2.23
C LYS A 55 -31.16 -35.49 2.17
N GLY A 56 -30.74 -35.03 0.99
CA GLY A 56 -29.51 -34.29 0.82
C GLY A 56 -29.39 -33.29 1.97
N GLU A 57 -28.28 -33.30 2.69
CA GLU A 57 -27.92 -32.23 3.62
C GLU A 57 -28.09 -30.93 2.85
N VAL A 58 -29.09 -30.13 3.22
CA VAL A 58 -29.19 -28.76 2.77
C VAL A 58 -27.98 -28.08 3.41
N ILE A 59 -26.88 -27.97 2.68
CA ILE A 59 -25.70 -27.22 3.07
C ILE A 59 -26.18 -25.76 3.16
N THR A 60 -26.58 -25.33 4.34
CA THR A 60 -27.01 -23.95 4.57
C THR A 60 -25.76 -23.09 4.73
N THR A 61 -25.47 -22.26 3.74
CA THR A 61 -24.33 -21.35 3.72
C THR A 61 -24.64 -20.12 4.58
N THR A 62 -23.66 -19.63 5.34
CA THR A 62 -23.81 -18.39 6.13
C THR A 62 -23.53 -17.14 5.29
N VAL A 63 -23.96 -15.97 5.78
CA VAL A 63 -23.64 -14.67 5.18
C VAL A 63 -22.10 -14.50 5.07
N GLY A 64 -21.33 -14.85 6.12
CA GLY A 64 -19.89 -14.79 6.09
C GLY A 64 -19.27 -15.65 4.98
N GLU A 65 -19.76 -16.88 4.81
CA GLU A 65 -19.32 -17.79 3.75
C GLU A 65 -19.67 -17.24 2.36
N LYS A 66 -20.86 -16.66 2.17
CA LYS A 66 -21.28 -16.04 0.91
C LYS A 66 -20.49 -14.79 0.54
N ILE A 67 -20.16 -13.95 1.51
CA ILE A 67 -19.24 -12.83 1.30
C ILE A 67 -17.89 -13.34 0.78
N LEU A 68 -17.31 -14.37 1.41
CA LEU A 68 -16.03 -14.94 0.96
C LEU A 68 -16.11 -15.58 -0.42
N GLU A 69 -17.22 -16.24 -0.73
CA GLU A 69 -17.47 -16.81 -2.06
C GLU A 69 -17.48 -15.69 -3.12
N GLN A 70 -18.18 -14.57 -2.85
CA GLN A 70 -18.22 -13.39 -3.72
C GLN A 70 -16.84 -12.74 -3.88
N LEU A 71 -16.08 -12.59 -2.79
CA LEU A 71 -14.71 -12.05 -2.82
C LEU A 71 -13.77 -12.93 -3.63
N THR A 72 -13.91 -14.26 -3.47
CA THR A 72 -13.11 -15.23 -4.24
C THR A 72 -13.40 -15.12 -5.75
N ALA A 73 -14.68 -15.02 -6.13
CA ALA A 73 -15.08 -14.83 -7.52
C ALA A 73 -14.54 -13.50 -8.09
N ALA A 74 -14.44 -12.46 -7.25
CA ALA A 74 -13.85 -11.17 -7.61
C ALA A 74 -12.31 -11.18 -7.69
N GLY A 75 -11.65 -12.31 -7.42
CA GLY A 75 -10.20 -12.45 -7.51
C GLY A 75 -9.45 -11.98 -6.27
N VAL A 76 -10.11 -11.70 -5.16
CA VAL A 76 -9.45 -11.41 -3.88
C VAL A 76 -8.67 -12.66 -3.43
N ARG A 77 -7.39 -12.49 -3.12
CA ARG A 77 -6.47 -13.58 -2.74
C ARG A 77 -5.99 -13.50 -1.31
N TYR A 78 -6.06 -12.32 -0.70
CA TYR A 78 -5.53 -12.06 0.63
C TYR A 78 -6.53 -11.28 1.47
N ILE A 79 -6.64 -11.69 2.75
CA ILE A 79 -7.25 -10.93 3.83
C ILE A 79 -6.17 -10.77 4.90
N PHE A 80 -5.83 -9.53 5.22
CA PHE A 80 -4.87 -9.15 6.27
C PHE A 80 -5.64 -8.69 7.49
N GLY A 81 -5.28 -9.10 8.70
CA GLY A 81 -6.01 -8.59 9.86
C GLY A 81 -5.84 -9.37 11.14
N ILE A 82 -6.70 -9.06 12.09
CA ILE A 82 -6.70 -9.62 13.43
C ILE A 82 -8.11 -10.20 13.74
N PRO A 83 -8.18 -11.47 14.16
CA PRO A 83 -9.42 -12.06 14.65
C PRO A 83 -9.84 -11.45 15.99
N GLY A 84 -11.15 -11.36 16.22
CA GLY A 84 -11.74 -11.02 17.51
C GLY A 84 -13.23 -11.33 17.51
N ASP A 85 -13.91 -11.07 18.59
CA ASP A 85 -15.30 -11.51 18.85
C ASP A 85 -16.30 -11.02 17.78
N SER A 86 -16.23 -9.76 17.39
CA SER A 86 -17.17 -9.19 16.40
C SER A 86 -16.98 -9.67 14.96
N ASN A 87 -15.85 -10.32 14.65
CA ASN A 87 -15.59 -10.87 13.30
C ASN A 87 -15.44 -12.41 13.28
N LEU A 88 -15.62 -13.10 14.42
CA LEU A 88 -15.45 -14.55 14.52
C LEU A 88 -16.20 -15.37 13.47
N PRO A 89 -17.47 -15.07 13.12
CA PRO A 89 -18.17 -15.85 12.10
C PRO A 89 -17.52 -15.77 10.72
N LEU A 90 -16.94 -14.60 10.38
CA LEU A 90 -16.20 -14.44 9.13
C LEU A 90 -14.84 -15.17 9.20
N VAL A 91 -14.15 -15.13 10.33
CA VAL A 91 -12.89 -15.87 10.54
C VAL A 91 -13.11 -17.37 10.47
N ASP A 92 -14.21 -17.87 11.06
CA ASP A 92 -14.62 -19.27 10.93
C ASP A 92 -14.87 -19.65 9.47
N ALA A 93 -15.58 -18.82 8.72
CA ALA A 93 -15.78 -19.01 7.29
C ALA A 93 -14.44 -19.02 6.51
N ILE A 94 -13.49 -18.11 6.83
CA ILE A 94 -12.15 -18.10 6.23
C ILE A 94 -11.43 -19.43 6.50
N SER A 95 -11.56 -20.00 7.69
CA SER A 95 -10.87 -21.23 8.06
C SER A 95 -11.33 -22.48 7.29
N LYS A 96 -12.50 -22.44 6.67
CA LYS A 96 -13.12 -23.55 5.92
C LYS A 96 -12.77 -23.58 4.43
N GLN A 97 -11.95 -22.65 3.96
CA GLN A 97 -11.55 -22.54 2.55
C GLN A 97 -10.06 -22.24 2.41
N ASP A 98 -9.47 -22.47 1.23
CA ASP A 98 -8.04 -22.31 0.92
C ASP A 98 -7.75 -21.33 -0.23
N ARG A 99 -8.80 -20.75 -0.83
CA ARG A 99 -8.69 -19.84 -1.99
C ARG A 99 -8.25 -18.42 -1.61
N ILE A 100 -8.67 -17.93 -0.45
CA ILE A 100 -8.25 -16.65 0.12
C ILE A 100 -7.32 -16.95 1.30
N LYS A 101 -6.09 -16.47 1.24
CA LYS A 101 -5.12 -16.64 2.31
C LYS A 101 -5.31 -15.57 3.38
N PHE A 102 -5.53 -15.99 4.62
CA PHE A 102 -5.54 -15.09 5.77
C PHE A 102 -4.11 -14.88 6.29
N ILE A 103 -3.73 -13.62 6.50
CA ILE A 103 -2.45 -13.22 7.08
C ILE A 103 -2.71 -12.49 8.38
N LEU A 104 -2.38 -13.14 9.48
CA LEU A 104 -2.46 -12.55 10.81
C LEU A 104 -1.38 -11.48 10.97
N THR A 105 -1.79 -10.24 11.23
CA THR A 105 -0.91 -9.12 11.57
C THR A 105 -0.88 -8.88 13.09
N ARG A 106 0.03 -8.03 13.54
CA ARG A 106 0.12 -7.61 14.96
C ARG A 106 -0.60 -6.29 15.22
N HIS A 107 -0.86 -5.53 14.15
CA HIS A 107 -1.59 -4.27 14.22
C HIS A 107 -2.47 -4.12 12.98
N GLU A 108 -3.68 -3.59 13.11
CA GLU A 108 -4.60 -3.41 11.99
C GLU A 108 -4.10 -2.36 10.99
N GLU A 109 -3.33 -1.38 11.42
CA GLU A 109 -2.67 -0.44 10.52
C GLU A 109 -1.75 -1.20 9.54
N THR A 110 -0.97 -2.19 10.04
CA THR A 110 -0.18 -3.07 9.16
C THR A 110 -1.07 -3.78 8.15
N ALA A 111 -2.21 -4.31 8.58
CA ALA A 111 -3.15 -4.99 7.69
C ALA A 111 -3.67 -4.06 6.56
N ALA A 112 -4.07 -2.84 6.91
CA ALA A 112 -4.56 -1.86 5.96
C ALA A 112 -3.46 -1.35 5.02
N LEU A 113 -2.23 -1.13 5.53
CA LEU A 113 -1.07 -0.76 4.71
C LEU A 113 -0.64 -1.89 3.77
N MET A 114 -0.71 -3.16 4.20
CA MET A 114 -0.48 -4.32 3.33
C MET A 114 -1.52 -4.39 2.21
N ALA A 115 -2.81 -4.16 2.52
CA ALA A 115 -3.87 -4.11 1.53
C ALA A 115 -3.68 -2.94 0.54
N SER A 116 -3.30 -1.75 1.04
CA SER A 116 -2.93 -0.60 0.21
C SER A 116 -1.78 -0.92 -0.74
N ALA A 117 -0.71 -1.51 -0.21
CA ALA A 117 0.45 -1.91 -1.01
C ALA A 117 0.08 -2.95 -2.08
N HIS A 118 -0.78 -3.92 -1.75
CA HIS A 118 -1.29 -4.89 -2.71
C HIS A 118 -2.02 -4.19 -3.86
N GLY A 119 -2.96 -3.29 -3.54
CA GLY A 119 -3.69 -2.51 -4.54
C GLY A 119 -2.78 -1.64 -5.41
N LYS A 120 -1.75 -1.01 -4.83
CA LYS A 120 -0.73 -0.23 -5.56
C LYS A 120 0.11 -1.11 -6.49
N LEU A 121 0.49 -2.31 -6.07
CA LEU A 121 1.35 -3.20 -6.86
C LEU A 121 0.60 -3.90 -7.98
N THR A 122 -0.60 -4.38 -7.73
CA THR A 122 -1.34 -5.25 -8.66
C THR A 122 -2.46 -4.54 -9.42
N GLY A 123 -3.03 -3.47 -8.83
CA GLY A 123 -4.29 -2.89 -9.29
C GLY A 123 -5.52 -3.73 -8.92
N ASP A 124 -5.34 -4.82 -8.16
CA ASP A 124 -6.40 -5.70 -7.68
C ASP A 124 -6.67 -5.50 -6.19
N ILE A 125 -7.87 -5.88 -5.74
CA ILE A 125 -8.28 -5.71 -4.35
C ILE A 125 -7.65 -6.81 -3.47
N ALA A 126 -7.06 -6.39 -2.34
CA ALA A 126 -6.95 -7.21 -1.15
C ALA A 126 -7.87 -6.65 -0.07
N ALA A 127 -8.26 -7.49 0.88
CA ALA A 127 -9.07 -7.04 2.01
C ALA A 127 -8.22 -6.89 3.27
N CYS A 128 -8.63 -5.97 4.15
CA CYS A 128 -8.19 -5.94 5.55
C CYS A 128 -9.38 -6.19 6.48
N LEU A 129 -9.11 -6.82 7.62
CA LEU A 129 -10.11 -7.28 8.58
C LEU A 129 -9.78 -6.77 9.97
N SER A 130 -10.78 -6.23 10.65
CA SER A 130 -10.67 -5.83 12.05
C SER A 130 -11.92 -6.18 12.86
N ILE A 131 -11.80 -6.05 14.17
CA ILE A 131 -12.96 -6.01 15.06
C ILE A 131 -13.58 -4.60 15.11
N ALA A 132 -14.70 -4.47 15.78
CA ALA A 132 -15.32 -3.20 16.13
C ALA A 132 -14.42 -2.35 17.04
N GLY A 133 -14.71 -1.06 17.14
CA GLY A 133 -14.05 -0.14 18.08
C GLY A 133 -12.57 0.06 17.78
N PRO A 134 -11.65 -0.35 18.66
CA PRO A 134 -10.22 -0.07 18.52
C PRO A 134 -9.61 -0.68 17.26
N GLY A 135 -10.03 -1.89 16.85
CA GLY A 135 -9.54 -2.50 15.62
C GLY A 135 -9.98 -1.73 14.37
N ALA A 136 -11.22 -1.24 14.36
CA ALA A 136 -11.74 -0.41 13.28
C ALA A 136 -10.93 0.89 13.14
N THR A 137 -10.72 1.62 14.24
CA THR A 137 -9.98 2.88 14.23
C THR A 137 -8.52 2.72 13.81
N ASN A 138 -7.88 1.61 14.15
CA ASN A 138 -6.50 1.31 13.75
C ASN A 138 -6.32 1.10 12.23
N LEU A 139 -7.38 0.77 11.46
CA LEU A 139 -7.30 0.66 10.00
C LEU A 139 -7.14 2.00 9.29
N ILE A 140 -7.51 3.11 9.92
CA ILE A 140 -7.76 4.40 9.27
C ILE A 140 -6.55 4.88 8.47
N THR A 141 -5.37 4.92 9.06
CA THR A 141 -4.15 5.39 8.38
C THR A 141 -3.91 4.67 7.05
N GLY A 142 -4.00 3.33 7.05
CA GLY A 142 -3.78 2.54 5.84
C GLY A 142 -4.89 2.71 4.79
N LEU A 143 -6.14 2.92 5.20
CA LEU A 143 -7.25 3.18 4.27
C LEU A 143 -7.17 4.59 3.67
N VAL A 144 -6.72 5.59 4.44
CA VAL A 144 -6.45 6.94 3.91
C VAL A 144 -5.29 6.89 2.90
N ASP A 145 -4.21 6.15 3.20
CA ASP A 145 -3.11 5.94 2.25
C ASP A 145 -3.62 5.29 0.96
N ALA A 146 -4.45 4.25 1.06
CA ALA A 146 -5.05 3.60 -0.10
C ALA A 146 -5.88 4.57 -0.95
N THR A 147 -6.79 5.32 -0.32
CA THR A 147 -7.70 6.24 -1.03
C THR A 147 -6.96 7.41 -1.66
N THR A 148 -6.02 8.02 -0.94
CA THR A 148 -5.26 9.17 -1.45
C THR A 148 -4.30 8.79 -2.57
N ASP A 149 -3.81 7.56 -2.57
CA ASP A 149 -2.94 7.01 -3.61
C ASP A 149 -3.69 6.25 -4.70
N GLY A 150 -5.01 6.13 -4.61
CA GLY A 150 -5.84 5.49 -5.63
C GLY A 150 -5.65 3.96 -5.69
N ALA A 151 -5.41 3.31 -4.57
CA ALA A 151 -5.30 1.86 -4.46
C ALA A 151 -6.65 1.24 -4.09
N PRO A 152 -7.15 0.25 -4.83
CA PRO A 152 -8.39 -0.42 -4.48
C PRO A 152 -8.18 -1.34 -3.28
N VAL A 153 -8.95 -1.12 -2.20
CA VAL A 153 -8.92 -1.89 -0.95
C VAL A 153 -10.34 -2.15 -0.46
N LEU A 154 -10.57 -3.28 0.19
CA LEU A 154 -11.81 -3.56 0.91
C LEU A 154 -11.51 -3.76 2.40
N ALA A 155 -12.09 -2.91 3.25
CA ALA A 155 -12.10 -3.10 4.69
C ALA A 155 -13.36 -3.88 5.11
N LEU A 156 -13.15 -4.98 5.80
CA LEU A 156 -14.18 -5.82 6.42
C LEU A 156 -14.12 -5.55 7.93
N VAL A 157 -15.03 -4.73 8.43
CA VAL A 157 -15.02 -4.27 9.81
C VAL A 157 -16.12 -4.97 10.59
N GLY A 158 -15.74 -5.81 11.55
CA GLY A 158 -16.70 -6.46 12.42
C GLY A 158 -17.40 -5.43 13.31
N GLN A 159 -18.72 -5.56 13.49
CA GLN A 159 -19.52 -4.70 14.35
C GLN A 159 -20.23 -5.55 15.43
N VAL A 160 -20.62 -4.94 16.53
CA VAL A 160 -21.44 -5.59 17.54
C VAL A 160 -22.75 -6.10 16.95
N ALA A 161 -23.39 -7.08 17.60
CA ALA A 161 -24.69 -7.57 17.14
C ALA A 161 -25.73 -6.43 17.07
N GLN A 162 -26.64 -6.50 16.12
CA GLN A 162 -27.63 -5.44 15.81
C GLN A 162 -28.42 -4.97 17.04
N ALA A 163 -28.73 -5.89 17.97
CA ALA A 163 -29.46 -5.57 19.19
C ALA A 163 -28.72 -4.57 20.09
N TYR A 164 -27.42 -4.39 19.90
CA TYR A 164 -26.57 -3.52 20.72
C TYR A 164 -26.21 -2.20 20.03
N LEU A 165 -26.57 -2.03 18.75
CA LEU A 165 -26.29 -0.78 18.03
C LEU A 165 -27.02 0.40 18.67
N GLY A 166 -26.31 1.49 18.94
CA GLY A 166 -26.80 2.70 19.58
C GLY A 166 -26.98 2.57 21.10
N SER A 167 -26.43 1.52 21.72
CA SER A 167 -26.56 1.27 23.17
C SER A 167 -25.31 1.56 23.99
N GLU A 168 -24.25 2.12 23.38
CA GLU A 168 -22.94 2.31 24.00
C GLU A 168 -22.33 0.97 24.51
N HIS A 169 -22.61 -0.11 23.77
CA HIS A 169 -22.06 -1.42 24.08
C HIS A 169 -20.53 -1.43 23.95
N LEU A 170 -19.86 -2.37 24.65
CA LEU A 170 -18.41 -2.52 24.57
C LEU A 170 -17.94 -2.60 23.11
N GLN A 171 -17.00 -1.72 22.72
CA GLN A 171 -16.42 -1.59 21.37
C GLN A 171 -17.38 -1.09 20.29
N GLU A 172 -18.63 -0.77 20.61
CA GLU A 172 -19.52 -0.13 19.64
C GLU A 172 -19.04 1.29 19.33
N ILE A 173 -18.96 1.60 18.05
CA ILE A 173 -18.72 2.94 17.52
C ILE A 173 -19.56 3.14 16.25
N ASP A 174 -19.84 4.37 15.87
CA ASP A 174 -20.44 4.68 14.57
C ASP A 174 -19.38 4.57 13.47
N GLU A 175 -19.21 3.34 12.94
CA GLU A 175 -18.23 3.06 11.90
C GLU A 175 -18.54 3.82 10.61
N ILE A 176 -19.83 4.03 10.28
CA ILE A 176 -20.21 4.71 9.04
C ILE A 176 -19.75 6.17 9.07
N GLU A 177 -20.01 6.89 10.16
CA GLU A 177 -19.55 8.28 10.28
C GLU A 177 -18.03 8.41 10.32
N ILE A 178 -17.36 7.50 11.03
CA ILE A 178 -15.90 7.51 11.14
C ILE A 178 -15.22 7.27 9.78
N PHE A 179 -15.71 6.31 8.99
CA PHE A 179 -15.06 5.94 7.72
C PHE A 179 -15.51 6.77 6.52
N ALA A 180 -16.67 7.46 6.58
CA ALA A 180 -17.22 8.25 5.48
C ALA A 180 -16.25 9.25 4.84
N PRO A 181 -15.42 10.02 5.58
CA PRO A 181 -14.59 11.07 4.98
C PRO A 181 -13.46 10.55 4.08
N PHE A 182 -13.02 9.30 4.22
CA PHE A 182 -11.85 8.79 3.53
C PHE A 182 -12.03 7.45 2.82
N THR A 183 -13.26 6.92 2.78
CA THR A 183 -13.62 5.77 1.96
C THR A 183 -14.41 6.20 0.72
N VAL A 184 -14.26 5.48 -0.38
CA VAL A 184 -15.02 5.72 -1.62
C VAL A 184 -16.41 5.09 -1.57
N TYR A 185 -16.62 4.17 -0.65
CA TYR A 185 -17.90 3.50 -0.36
C TYR A 185 -17.86 2.93 1.05
N HIS A 186 -18.98 3.04 1.77
CA HIS A 186 -19.17 2.45 3.08
C HIS A 186 -20.62 2.06 3.27
N GLU A 187 -20.87 0.88 3.83
CA GLU A 187 -22.23 0.39 4.11
C GLU A 187 -22.22 -0.62 5.25
N THR A 188 -23.26 -0.60 6.09
CA THR A 188 -23.53 -1.65 7.07
C THR A 188 -24.43 -2.73 6.45
N ILE A 189 -24.02 -3.99 6.53
CA ILE A 189 -24.84 -5.12 6.12
C ILE A 189 -25.79 -5.46 7.26
N ALA A 190 -26.96 -4.82 7.27
CA ALA A 190 -27.94 -4.96 8.33
C ALA A 190 -28.85 -6.20 8.18
N LYS A 191 -28.85 -6.87 7.03
CA LYS A 191 -29.67 -8.07 6.75
C LYS A 191 -28.96 -8.99 5.77
N PRO A 192 -29.14 -10.32 5.86
CA PRO A 192 -28.54 -11.29 4.94
C PRO A 192 -28.75 -10.96 3.46
N ALA A 193 -29.96 -10.58 3.06
CA ALA A 193 -30.29 -10.23 1.68
C ALA A 193 -29.51 -9.04 1.09
N GLN A 194 -28.83 -8.24 1.91
CA GLN A 194 -27.99 -7.13 1.45
C GLN A 194 -26.53 -7.57 1.14
N ALA A 195 -26.09 -8.71 1.67
CA ALA A 195 -24.68 -9.08 1.71
C ALA A 195 -24.02 -9.10 0.32
N LEU A 196 -24.60 -9.82 -0.64
CA LEU A 196 -24.02 -9.96 -1.98
C LEU A 196 -24.03 -8.63 -2.75
N ARG A 197 -25.13 -7.86 -2.64
CA ARG A 197 -25.22 -6.54 -3.25
C ARG A 197 -24.19 -5.57 -2.65
N ALA A 198 -24.15 -5.46 -1.32
CA ALA A 198 -23.24 -4.54 -0.65
C ALA A 198 -21.76 -4.89 -0.93
N THR A 199 -21.42 -6.19 -0.89
CA THR A 199 -20.06 -6.66 -1.23
C THR A 199 -19.70 -6.32 -2.67
N THR A 200 -20.61 -6.58 -3.63
CA THR A 200 -20.38 -6.24 -5.05
C THR A 200 -20.23 -4.74 -5.25
N MET A 201 -21.07 -3.93 -4.58
CA MET A 201 -20.99 -2.47 -4.67
C MET A 201 -19.71 -1.92 -4.05
N ALA A 202 -19.25 -2.48 -2.94
CA ALA A 202 -17.97 -2.12 -2.32
C ALA A 202 -16.78 -2.39 -3.27
N LEU A 203 -16.72 -3.59 -3.85
CA LEU A 203 -15.71 -3.96 -4.86
C LEU A 203 -15.75 -3.04 -6.07
N LYS A 204 -16.95 -2.81 -6.63
CA LYS A 204 -17.15 -1.94 -7.79
C LYS A 204 -16.69 -0.51 -7.54
N ASN A 205 -17.02 0.06 -6.38
CA ASN A 205 -16.59 1.42 -6.03
C ASN A 205 -15.09 1.49 -5.79
N ALA A 206 -14.50 0.50 -5.11
CA ALA A 206 -13.06 0.46 -4.89
C ALA A 206 -12.27 0.47 -6.21
N TYR A 207 -12.70 -0.29 -7.21
CA TYR A 207 -12.08 -0.28 -8.55
C TYR A 207 -12.36 1.00 -9.32
N SER A 208 -13.63 1.42 -9.43
CA SER A 208 -14.04 2.52 -10.31
C SER A 208 -13.58 3.89 -9.79
N ARG A 209 -13.65 4.09 -8.47
CA ARG A 209 -13.26 5.35 -7.80
C ARG A 209 -11.83 5.33 -7.27
N ARG A 210 -11.15 4.18 -7.38
CA ARG A 210 -9.75 3.97 -6.97
C ARG A 210 -9.51 4.41 -5.53
N GLY A 211 -9.92 3.58 -4.57
CA GLY A 211 -9.76 3.87 -3.16
C GLY A 211 -10.27 2.76 -2.27
N ALA A 212 -10.27 2.99 -0.97
CA ALA A 212 -10.76 2.05 0.01
C ALA A 212 -12.29 2.07 0.08
N ALA A 213 -12.91 0.89 0.02
CA ALA A 213 -14.31 0.68 0.39
C ALA A 213 -14.37 -0.03 1.76
N MET A 214 -15.45 0.18 2.52
CA MET A 214 -15.66 -0.41 3.83
C MET A 214 -17.03 -1.06 3.94
N LEU A 215 -17.09 -2.24 4.58
CA LEU A 215 -18.31 -2.90 4.99
C LEU A 215 -18.29 -3.10 6.51
N SER A 216 -19.29 -2.55 7.18
CA SER A 216 -19.57 -2.80 8.60
C SER A 216 -20.42 -4.07 8.71
N LEU A 217 -19.96 -5.02 9.50
CA LEU A 217 -20.44 -6.41 9.53
C LEU A 217 -20.92 -6.79 10.93
N PRO A 218 -22.20 -6.56 11.27
CA PRO A 218 -22.74 -7.02 12.54
C PRO A 218 -22.58 -8.53 12.71
N THR A 219 -22.05 -8.95 13.86
CA THR A 219 -21.62 -10.34 14.11
C THR A 219 -22.76 -11.35 14.03
N ASP A 220 -23.97 -10.98 14.44
CA ASP A 220 -25.18 -11.81 14.34
C ASP A 220 -25.57 -12.04 12.87
N VAL A 221 -25.55 -10.99 12.05
CA VAL A 221 -25.86 -11.08 10.61
C VAL A 221 -24.89 -12.01 9.88
N LEU A 222 -23.59 -11.94 10.21
CA LEU A 222 -22.59 -12.82 9.59
C LEU A 222 -22.88 -14.32 9.80
N SER A 223 -23.56 -14.66 10.90
CA SER A 223 -23.92 -16.02 11.27
C SER A 223 -25.25 -16.50 10.67
N GLU A 224 -26.07 -15.57 10.14
CA GLU A 224 -27.34 -15.91 9.54
C GLU A 224 -27.17 -16.68 8.22
N LYS A 225 -28.22 -17.44 7.86
CA LYS A 225 -28.26 -18.23 6.62
C LYS A 225 -28.53 -17.35 5.41
N LEU A 226 -27.81 -17.65 4.33
CA LEU A 226 -28.02 -17.03 3.02
C LEU A 226 -27.80 -18.07 1.91
N ASP A 227 -28.87 -18.47 1.25
CA ASP A 227 -28.83 -19.50 0.21
C ASP A 227 -28.79 -18.89 -1.21
N ASP A 228 -28.72 -17.57 -1.32
CA ASP A 228 -28.66 -16.85 -2.60
C ASP A 228 -27.39 -17.21 -3.38
N SER A 229 -27.50 -17.28 -4.71
CA SER A 229 -26.34 -17.42 -5.60
C SER A 229 -25.51 -16.14 -5.59
N ILE A 230 -24.17 -16.28 -5.63
CA ILE A 230 -23.28 -15.12 -5.80
C ILE A 230 -23.54 -14.41 -7.13
N TRP A 231 -23.24 -13.11 -7.14
CA TRP A 231 -23.36 -12.32 -8.37
C TRP A 231 -22.17 -12.55 -9.28
N ASP A 232 -22.42 -12.67 -10.59
CA ASP A 232 -21.33 -12.82 -11.56
C ASP A 232 -20.51 -11.52 -11.63
N VAL A 233 -19.24 -11.63 -11.23
CA VAL A 233 -18.32 -10.50 -11.19
C VAL A 233 -18.09 -9.90 -12.58
N SER A 234 -18.05 -10.73 -13.62
CA SER A 234 -17.85 -10.28 -15.01
C SER A 234 -18.99 -9.42 -15.53
N GLU A 235 -20.21 -9.60 -14.99
CA GLU A 235 -21.39 -8.82 -15.35
C GLU A 235 -21.54 -7.54 -14.53
N HIS A 236 -20.85 -7.44 -13.38
CA HIS A 236 -21.06 -6.34 -12.43
C HIS A 236 -19.86 -5.42 -12.24
N ILE A 237 -18.62 -5.91 -12.44
CA ILE A 237 -17.41 -5.14 -12.16
C ILE A 237 -16.61 -4.91 -13.44
N PHE A 238 -16.58 -3.65 -13.89
CA PHE A 238 -15.80 -3.21 -15.04
C PHE A 238 -14.70 -2.25 -14.58
N LYS A 239 -13.44 -2.53 -14.95
CA LYS A 239 -12.33 -1.62 -14.68
C LYS A 239 -12.37 -0.48 -15.71
N PRO A 240 -12.21 0.79 -15.28
CA PRO A 240 -12.18 1.92 -16.20
C PRO A 240 -11.03 1.77 -17.20
N ASN A 241 -11.32 1.87 -18.49
CA ASN A 241 -10.35 1.78 -19.57
C ASN A 241 -10.86 2.62 -20.75
N SER A 242 -10.61 3.93 -20.74
CA SER A 242 -11.10 4.87 -21.74
C SER A 242 -9.95 5.50 -22.51
N VAL A 243 -10.11 5.63 -23.82
CA VAL A 243 -9.23 6.44 -24.67
C VAL A 243 -9.77 7.88 -24.63
N PRO A 244 -8.93 8.92 -24.54
CA PRO A 244 -9.35 10.31 -24.69
C PRO A 244 -9.98 10.56 -26.05
N ASP A 245 -10.72 11.66 -26.18
CA ASP A 245 -11.35 12.06 -27.44
C ASP A 245 -10.32 12.32 -28.54
N ASP A 246 -10.63 11.92 -29.75
CA ASP A 246 -9.72 12.08 -30.89
C ASP A 246 -9.35 13.54 -31.17
N GLU A 247 -10.29 14.48 -30.97
CA GLU A 247 -10.05 15.92 -31.13
C GLU A 247 -9.03 16.43 -30.10
N ASP A 248 -9.12 15.98 -28.85
CA ASP A 248 -8.16 16.32 -27.78
C ASP A 248 -6.76 15.77 -28.09
N ILE A 249 -6.70 14.54 -28.61
CA ILE A 249 -5.44 13.90 -29.02
C ILE A 249 -4.82 14.63 -30.21
N ASP A 250 -5.62 15.03 -31.20
CA ASP A 250 -5.15 15.79 -32.36
C ASP A 250 -4.60 17.16 -31.97
N TYR A 251 -5.32 17.86 -31.07
CA TYR A 251 -4.86 19.15 -30.58
C TYR A 251 -3.57 19.02 -29.75
N ALA A 252 -3.47 18.02 -28.90
CA ALA A 252 -2.25 17.73 -28.15
C ALA A 252 -1.06 17.39 -29.10
N ALA A 253 -1.31 16.57 -30.13
CA ALA A 253 -0.30 16.21 -31.11
C ALA A 253 0.19 17.43 -31.92
N ALA A 254 -0.70 18.35 -32.27
CA ALA A 254 -0.33 19.61 -32.96
C ALA A 254 0.60 20.45 -32.08
N LEU A 255 0.26 20.66 -30.79
CA LEU A 255 1.11 21.39 -29.85
C LEU A 255 2.49 20.73 -29.68
N ILE A 256 2.53 19.39 -29.58
CA ILE A 256 3.79 18.65 -29.50
C ILE A 256 4.59 18.87 -30.80
N ASN A 257 3.97 18.83 -31.97
CA ASN A 257 4.65 19.01 -33.26
C ASN A 257 5.25 20.40 -33.42
N GLU A 258 4.64 21.45 -32.90
CA GLU A 258 5.14 22.83 -32.92
C GLU A 258 6.30 23.05 -31.94
N SER A 259 6.36 22.31 -30.82
CA SER A 259 7.42 22.49 -29.80
C SER A 259 8.81 22.12 -30.34
N LYS A 260 9.86 22.69 -29.76
CA LYS A 260 11.26 22.36 -30.08
C LYS A 260 11.94 21.55 -28.98
N ARG A 261 11.52 21.74 -27.75
CA ARG A 261 12.12 21.14 -26.53
C ARG A 261 11.04 20.56 -25.62
N PRO A 262 10.33 19.51 -26.09
CA PRO A 262 9.33 18.88 -25.25
C PRO A 262 9.98 18.17 -24.07
N LEU A 263 9.23 18.06 -22.92
CA LEU A 263 9.58 17.22 -21.79
C LEU A 263 8.38 16.37 -21.38
N LEU A 264 8.58 15.06 -21.29
CA LEU A 264 7.61 14.13 -20.72
C LEU A 264 7.75 14.09 -19.20
N PHE A 265 6.64 14.25 -18.49
CA PHE A 265 6.54 14.07 -17.04
C PHE A 265 5.56 12.96 -16.71
N ILE A 266 6.07 11.85 -16.19
CA ILE A 266 5.35 10.58 -16.05
C ILE A 266 4.96 10.34 -14.60
N GLY A 267 3.68 10.11 -14.37
CA GLY A 267 3.13 9.72 -13.08
C GLY A 267 2.76 8.23 -12.98
N TRP A 268 2.22 7.85 -11.83
CA TRP A 268 1.85 6.46 -11.54
C TRP A 268 0.78 5.89 -12.47
N GLY A 269 -0.09 6.74 -13.03
CA GLY A 269 -1.12 6.31 -13.98
C GLY A 269 -0.59 5.65 -15.25
N ILE A 270 0.73 5.74 -15.51
CA ILE A 270 1.39 5.07 -16.63
C ILE A 270 2.01 3.72 -16.25
N LYS A 271 1.82 3.24 -15.02
CA LYS A 271 2.39 1.94 -14.58
C LYS A 271 2.14 0.85 -15.63
N GLY A 272 3.19 0.09 -15.97
CA GLY A 272 3.15 -0.93 -17.04
C GLY A 272 3.19 -0.37 -18.47
N GLY A 273 3.32 0.96 -18.64
CA GLY A 273 3.41 1.64 -19.94
C GLY A 273 4.80 2.20 -20.25
N GLY A 274 5.86 1.64 -19.66
CA GLY A 274 7.23 2.11 -19.88
C GLY A 274 7.68 2.06 -21.34
N GLU A 275 7.22 1.06 -22.09
CA GLU A 275 7.51 0.95 -23.52
C GLU A 275 6.88 2.09 -24.33
N GLU A 276 5.62 2.42 -24.09
CA GLU A 276 4.94 3.55 -24.74
C GLU A 276 5.60 4.89 -24.40
N VAL A 277 6.07 5.03 -23.14
CA VAL A 277 6.84 6.23 -22.73
C VAL A 277 8.13 6.34 -23.53
N ILE A 278 8.92 5.28 -23.64
CA ILE A 278 10.18 5.27 -24.38
C ILE A 278 9.91 5.54 -25.87
N GLN A 279 8.95 4.87 -26.50
CA GLN A 279 8.60 5.05 -27.91
C GLN A 279 8.20 6.50 -28.21
N LEU A 280 7.36 7.12 -27.37
CA LEU A 280 6.99 8.53 -27.56
C LEU A 280 8.20 9.43 -27.35
N ALA A 281 8.94 9.24 -26.25
CA ALA A 281 10.12 10.04 -25.93
C ALA A 281 11.16 10.05 -27.05
N GLU A 282 11.47 8.88 -27.60
CA GLU A 282 12.41 8.74 -28.73
C GLU A 282 11.87 9.39 -30.02
N LYS A 283 10.56 9.23 -30.28
CA LYS A 283 9.93 9.81 -31.48
C LYS A 283 9.97 11.33 -31.48
N ILE A 284 9.69 11.95 -30.31
CA ILE A 284 9.65 13.42 -30.22
C ILE A 284 10.94 14.01 -29.63
N SER A 285 11.99 13.21 -29.44
CA SER A 285 13.27 13.62 -28.85
C SER A 285 13.07 14.35 -27.51
N SER A 286 12.33 13.73 -26.61
CA SER A 286 11.95 14.31 -25.33
C SER A 286 12.66 13.64 -24.15
N PRO A 287 13.31 14.40 -23.27
CA PRO A 287 13.68 13.89 -21.96
C PRO A 287 12.45 13.45 -21.16
N VAL A 288 12.64 12.50 -20.24
CA VAL A 288 11.59 11.93 -19.40
C VAL A 288 11.93 12.14 -17.93
N ALA A 289 11.11 12.92 -17.25
CA ALA A 289 11.11 13.04 -15.80
C ALA A 289 9.96 12.19 -15.22
N THR A 290 10.11 11.67 -14.01
CA THR A 290 9.09 10.88 -13.34
C THR A 290 8.65 11.53 -12.04
N THR A 291 7.45 11.19 -11.57
CA THR A 291 7.10 11.41 -10.15
C THR A 291 7.84 10.40 -9.27
N SER A 292 7.89 10.64 -7.96
CA SER A 292 8.45 9.65 -7.01
C SER A 292 7.80 8.28 -7.13
N ARG A 293 6.48 8.21 -7.32
CA ARG A 293 5.75 6.94 -7.51
C ARG A 293 6.09 6.23 -8.83
N ALA A 294 6.46 6.98 -9.84
CA ALA A 294 6.77 6.45 -11.17
C ALA A 294 8.26 6.16 -11.38
N LYS A 295 9.10 6.31 -10.33
CA LYS A 295 10.51 5.93 -10.37
C LYS A 295 10.64 4.45 -10.76
N GLY A 296 11.45 4.16 -11.77
CA GLY A 296 11.62 2.80 -12.29
C GLY A 296 10.59 2.36 -13.35
N VAL A 297 9.58 3.19 -13.71
CA VAL A 297 8.67 2.90 -14.85
C VAL A 297 9.43 2.78 -16.16
N ILE A 298 10.47 3.59 -16.32
CA ILE A 298 11.50 3.40 -17.34
C ILE A 298 12.85 3.25 -16.63
N PRO A 299 13.82 2.51 -17.19
CA PRO A 299 15.16 2.47 -16.63
C PRO A 299 15.75 3.89 -16.53
N GLU A 300 16.22 4.28 -15.36
CA GLU A 300 16.87 5.61 -15.19
C GLU A 300 18.23 5.66 -15.87
N THR A 301 18.78 4.52 -16.28
CA THR A 301 19.95 4.40 -17.15
C THR A 301 19.66 4.77 -18.61
N HIS A 302 18.39 4.85 -19.01
CA HIS A 302 18.01 5.24 -20.37
C HIS A 302 18.54 6.66 -20.71
N PRO A 303 19.08 6.89 -21.93
CA PRO A 303 19.65 8.19 -22.30
C PRO A 303 18.71 9.38 -22.09
N LEU A 304 17.41 9.20 -22.33
CA LEU A 304 16.38 10.24 -22.18
C LEU A 304 15.87 10.40 -20.73
N ALA A 305 16.16 9.49 -19.80
CA ALA A 305 15.72 9.61 -18.41
C ALA A 305 16.46 10.75 -17.70
N VAL A 306 15.70 11.65 -17.04
CA VAL A 306 16.26 12.76 -16.26
C VAL A 306 15.86 12.68 -14.77
N GLY A 307 15.47 11.50 -14.31
CA GLY A 307 15.21 11.21 -12.90
C GLY A 307 13.88 11.77 -12.39
N VAL A 308 13.78 11.85 -11.06
CA VAL A 308 12.55 12.21 -10.37
C VAL A 308 12.41 13.73 -10.22
N LEU A 309 11.26 14.26 -10.65
CA LEU A 309 10.86 15.65 -10.41
C LEU A 309 9.95 15.73 -9.19
N GLY A 310 10.32 16.52 -8.22
CA GLY A 310 9.56 16.70 -6.97
C GLY A 310 10.44 17.16 -5.82
N SER A 311 9.87 17.40 -4.65
CA SER A 311 10.62 17.83 -3.45
C SER A 311 11.70 16.83 -3.02
N ILE A 312 11.40 15.54 -3.13
CA ILE A 312 12.34 14.44 -2.86
C ILE A 312 13.14 13.99 -4.11
N GLY A 313 12.95 14.69 -5.25
CA GLY A 313 13.58 14.34 -6.52
C GLY A 313 15.03 14.84 -6.64
N THR A 314 15.48 15.00 -7.88
CA THR A 314 16.85 15.39 -8.20
C THR A 314 16.90 16.82 -8.75
N VAL A 315 17.99 17.53 -8.44
CA VAL A 315 18.21 18.91 -8.92
C VAL A 315 18.26 18.96 -10.45
N TYR A 316 18.84 17.94 -11.08
CA TYR A 316 18.95 17.91 -12.55
C TYR A 316 17.60 17.71 -13.25
N ALA A 317 16.66 16.95 -12.67
CA ALA A 317 15.29 16.86 -13.18
C ALA A 317 14.58 18.24 -13.13
N ALA A 318 14.70 18.96 -12.01
CA ALA A 318 14.15 20.31 -11.88
C ALA A 318 14.75 21.31 -12.89
N LYS A 319 16.06 21.24 -13.12
CA LYS A 319 16.75 22.07 -14.13
C LYS A 319 16.37 21.67 -15.57
N ALA A 320 16.16 20.38 -15.85
CA ALA A 320 15.71 19.91 -17.17
C ALA A 320 14.34 20.48 -17.53
N VAL A 321 13.39 20.48 -16.61
CA VAL A 321 12.04 21.05 -16.80
C VAL A 321 12.11 22.55 -17.13
N LYS A 322 12.98 23.31 -16.46
CA LYS A 322 13.16 24.75 -16.73
C LYS A 322 13.65 25.09 -18.14
N ASN A 323 14.23 24.12 -18.83
CA ASN A 323 14.74 24.30 -20.21
C ASN A 323 13.75 23.83 -21.29
N ALA A 324 12.62 23.25 -20.94
CA ALA A 324 11.58 22.81 -21.84
C ALA A 324 10.74 23.99 -22.36
N ASP A 325 10.11 23.83 -23.52
CA ASP A 325 9.15 24.80 -24.11
C ASP A 325 7.71 24.27 -24.07
N ILE A 326 7.51 22.99 -23.78
CA ILE A 326 6.22 22.36 -23.50
C ILE A 326 6.41 21.21 -22.50
N LEU A 327 5.45 21.04 -21.59
CA LEU A 327 5.41 19.93 -20.63
C LEU A 327 4.26 18.99 -20.98
N ILE A 328 4.55 17.69 -21.11
CA ILE A 328 3.55 16.64 -21.34
C ILE A 328 3.44 15.80 -20.09
N VAL A 329 2.35 15.96 -19.34
CA VAL A 329 2.09 15.27 -18.07
C VAL A 329 1.19 14.07 -18.34
N ALA A 330 1.66 12.85 -18.11
CA ALA A 330 0.89 11.64 -18.31
C ALA A 330 0.73 10.84 -17.03
N GLY A 331 -0.53 10.60 -16.62
CA GLY A 331 -0.88 9.79 -15.45
C GLY A 331 -0.46 10.40 -14.11
N SER A 332 -0.45 11.72 -14.00
CA SER A 332 -0.11 12.47 -12.78
C SER A 332 -1.05 13.64 -12.56
N GLY A 333 -1.67 13.68 -11.38
CA GLY A 333 -2.42 14.86 -10.91
C GLY A 333 -1.53 16.06 -10.50
N PHE A 334 -0.27 16.02 -10.75
CA PHE A 334 0.86 16.92 -10.46
C PHE A 334 0.53 18.10 -9.52
N ARG A 335 0.94 18.02 -8.26
CA ARG A 335 0.54 18.98 -7.21
C ARG A 335 1.51 20.14 -6.99
N GLN A 336 2.76 20.04 -7.50
CA GLN A 336 3.84 20.99 -7.20
C GLN A 336 3.99 22.05 -8.29
N ARG A 337 3.07 23.01 -8.30
CA ARG A 337 3.05 24.14 -9.27
C ARG A 337 4.38 24.89 -9.36
N ASN A 338 5.07 25.09 -8.25
CA ASN A 338 6.31 25.85 -8.16
C ASN A 338 7.50 25.21 -8.92
N LEU A 339 7.38 23.96 -9.35
CA LEU A 339 8.42 23.28 -10.15
C LEU A 339 8.20 23.38 -11.65
N VAL A 340 7.03 23.84 -12.10
CA VAL A 340 6.70 24.00 -13.52
C VAL A 340 6.90 25.45 -13.93
N PRO A 341 7.74 25.72 -14.96
CA PRO A 341 7.84 27.06 -15.54
C PRO A 341 6.53 27.46 -16.22
N ASP A 342 6.40 28.75 -16.57
CA ASP A 342 5.24 29.28 -17.32
C ASP A 342 5.36 28.89 -18.81
N ILE A 343 5.06 27.64 -19.10
CA ILE A 343 5.09 27.03 -20.45
C ILE A 343 3.77 26.29 -20.70
N PRO A 344 3.39 26.06 -21.96
CA PRO A 344 2.24 25.22 -22.28
C PRO A 344 2.33 23.84 -21.66
N VAL A 345 1.23 23.38 -21.08
CA VAL A 345 1.10 22.04 -20.47
C VAL A 345 0.02 21.26 -21.18
N ILE A 346 0.36 20.03 -21.56
CA ILE A 346 -0.57 18.98 -21.96
C ILE A 346 -0.72 18.04 -20.76
N GLN A 347 -1.94 17.69 -20.36
CA GLN A 347 -2.15 16.76 -19.24
C GLN A 347 -3.12 15.64 -19.60
N VAL A 348 -2.70 14.40 -19.29
CA VAL A 348 -3.53 13.19 -19.42
C VAL A 348 -3.77 12.61 -18.04
N ASP A 349 -5.02 12.45 -17.65
CA ASP A 349 -5.41 11.75 -16.42
C ASP A 349 -6.75 11.04 -16.63
N ILE A 350 -6.92 9.87 -16.00
CA ILE A 350 -8.19 9.13 -16.04
C ILE A 350 -9.29 9.84 -15.23
N ASN A 351 -8.90 10.67 -14.27
CA ASN A 351 -9.80 11.46 -13.45
C ASN A 351 -9.82 12.91 -13.96
N SER A 352 -10.96 13.33 -14.52
CA SER A 352 -11.14 14.68 -15.05
C SER A 352 -10.91 15.79 -14.00
N VAL A 353 -11.14 15.50 -12.70
CA VAL A 353 -10.87 16.45 -11.61
C VAL A 353 -9.37 16.77 -11.46
N HIS A 354 -8.49 15.88 -11.90
CA HIS A 354 -7.06 16.08 -11.84
C HIS A 354 -6.51 16.94 -12.98
N VAL A 355 -7.21 16.95 -14.13
CA VAL A 355 -6.79 17.75 -15.31
C VAL A 355 -6.98 19.23 -15.01
N GLY A 356 -5.89 20.01 -15.09
CA GLY A 356 -5.92 21.43 -14.79
C GLY A 356 -6.05 21.82 -13.31
N LYS A 357 -6.04 20.87 -12.38
CA LYS A 357 -6.26 21.13 -10.95
C LYS A 357 -5.20 22.03 -10.31
N SER A 358 -3.95 21.85 -10.67
CA SER A 358 -2.82 22.57 -10.05
C SER A 358 -2.36 23.79 -10.84
N PHE A 359 -2.59 23.80 -12.15
CA PHE A 359 -2.23 24.89 -13.08
C PHE A 359 -3.07 24.77 -14.35
N PRO A 360 -3.27 25.89 -15.10
CA PRO A 360 -3.97 25.84 -16.37
C PRO A 360 -3.26 24.92 -17.37
N VAL A 361 -4.02 24.08 -18.05
CA VAL A 361 -3.49 23.24 -19.13
C VAL A 361 -3.90 23.80 -20.48
N LYS A 362 -3.00 23.70 -21.47
CA LYS A 362 -3.29 24.09 -22.85
C LYS A 362 -4.13 23.03 -23.56
N ALA A 363 -3.85 21.75 -23.31
CA ALA A 363 -4.64 20.63 -23.76
C ALA A 363 -4.86 19.64 -22.61
N GLY A 364 -6.13 19.29 -22.35
CA GLY A 364 -6.52 18.30 -21.35
C GLY A 364 -7.09 17.06 -22.04
N MET A 365 -6.60 15.88 -21.70
CA MET A 365 -7.06 14.59 -22.20
C MET A 365 -7.57 13.75 -21.04
N VAL A 366 -8.84 13.39 -21.04
CA VAL A 366 -9.45 12.55 -20.00
C VAL A 366 -9.49 11.10 -20.46
N GLY A 367 -8.65 10.24 -19.87
CA GLY A 367 -8.57 8.84 -20.24
C GLY A 367 -7.34 8.14 -19.65
N ASP A 368 -7.21 6.86 -19.99
CA ASP A 368 -6.06 6.06 -19.58
C ASP A 368 -4.79 6.61 -20.23
N ALA A 369 -3.79 6.93 -19.41
CA ALA A 369 -2.59 7.59 -19.89
C ALA A 369 -1.78 6.72 -20.87
N ARG A 370 -1.74 5.40 -20.69
CA ARG A 370 -1.05 4.49 -21.60
C ARG A 370 -1.72 4.44 -22.97
N LEU A 371 -3.06 4.37 -22.99
CA LEU A 371 -3.83 4.40 -24.24
C LEU A 371 -3.67 5.75 -24.96
N ALA A 372 -3.70 6.86 -24.22
CA ALA A 372 -3.45 8.18 -24.78
C ALA A 372 -2.06 8.30 -25.42
N LEU A 373 -0.99 7.78 -24.77
CA LEU A 373 0.34 7.77 -25.36
C LEU A 373 0.40 6.95 -26.65
N ARG A 374 -0.30 5.80 -26.72
CA ARG A 374 -0.37 5.00 -27.96
C ARG A 374 -0.98 5.77 -29.13
N GLU A 375 -2.04 6.53 -28.87
CA GLU A 375 -2.67 7.35 -29.92
C GLU A 375 -1.78 8.56 -30.30
N LEU A 376 -1.17 9.23 -29.32
CA LEU A 376 -0.22 10.31 -29.59
C LEU A 376 0.97 9.84 -30.45
N ILE A 377 1.51 8.64 -30.17
CA ILE A 377 2.60 8.05 -30.96
C ILE A 377 2.22 7.95 -32.44
N LYS A 378 0.97 7.66 -32.79
CA LYS A 378 0.53 7.57 -34.19
C LYS A 378 0.50 8.94 -34.87
N LYS A 379 0.12 10.01 -34.13
CA LYS A 379 -0.21 11.34 -34.67
C LYS A 379 0.97 12.35 -34.64
N VAL A 380 1.94 12.15 -33.71
CA VAL A 380 3.11 13.08 -33.65
C VAL A 380 4.14 12.78 -34.70
N ALA A 381 4.80 13.84 -35.22
CA ALA A 381 5.92 13.73 -36.13
C ALA A 381 7.22 13.34 -35.40
N ARG A 382 8.15 12.67 -36.10
CA ARG A 382 9.51 12.45 -35.60
C ARG A 382 10.26 13.77 -35.53
N LYS A 383 10.88 14.05 -34.38
CA LYS A 383 11.66 15.27 -34.17
C LYS A 383 13.17 15.01 -34.24
N ILE A 384 13.91 16.02 -34.67
CA ILE A 384 15.36 16.06 -34.56
C ILE A 384 15.71 16.67 -33.19
N PRO A 385 16.63 16.06 -32.41
CA PRO A 385 17.03 16.59 -31.10
C PRO A 385 17.60 18.03 -31.21
N ASP A 386 17.13 18.91 -30.33
CA ASP A 386 17.80 20.21 -30.12
C ASP A 386 19.13 19.93 -29.39
N LYS A 387 20.23 20.11 -30.10
CA LYS A 387 21.58 19.79 -29.62
C LYS A 387 21.91 20.54 -28.33
N ASP A 388 21.66 21.84 -28.28
CA ASP A 388 22.00 22.66 -27.10
C ASP A 388 21.16 22.25 -25.86
N TYR A 389 19.92 21.83 -26.09
CA TYR A 389 19.05 21.30 -25.02
C TYR A 389 19.62 20.00 -24.46
N PHE A 390 20.00 19.06 -25.33
CA PHE A 390 20.54 17.77 -24.90
C PHE A 390 21.94 17.90 -24.29
N ASP A 391 22.79 18.76 -24.80
CA ASP A 391 24.12 19.00 -24.22
C ASP A 391 24.02 19.53 -22.79
N ARG A 392 23.05 20.43 -22.50
CA ARG A 392 22.78 20.91 -21.14
C ARG A 392 22.27 19.78 -20.23
N ILE A 393 21.35 18.94 -20.72
CA ILE A 393 20.82 17.81 -19.94
C ILE A 393 21.93 16.79 -19.64
N ASN A 394 22.74 16.43 -20.60
CA ASN A 394 23.85 15.51 -20.43
C ASN A 394 24.84 16.04 -19.38
N LYS A 395 25.19 17.34 -19.44
CA LYS A 395 26.03 17.97 -18.41
C LYS A 395 25.44 17.83 -17.02
N LEU A 396 24.13 18.07 -16.87
CA LEU A 396 23.44 17.91 -15.56
C LEU A 396 23.45 16.46 -15.08
N LYS A 397 23.31 15.48 -15.98
CA LYS A 397 23.41 14.05 -15.65
C LYS A 397 24.82 13.68 -15.19
N ASP A 398 25.86 14.20 -15.85
CA ASP A 398 27.24 13.97 -15.48
C ASP A 398 27.57 14.59 -14.11
N GLU A 399 27.09 15.81 -13.84
CA GLU A 399 27.19 16.45 -12.52
C GLU A 399 26.56 15.59 -11.43
N HIS A 400 25.35 15.09 -11.67
CA HIS A 400 24.66 14.22 -10.70
C HIS A 400 25.36 12.87 -10.51
N LYS A 401 25.86 12.25 -11.58
CA LYS A 401 26.66 11.03 -11.51
C LYS A 401 27.93 11.22 -10.67
N ALA A 402 28.57 12.39 -10.80
CA ALA A 402 29.73 12.72 -9.99
C ALA A 402 29.38 12.90 -8.50
N GLU A 403 28.21 13.48 -8.17
CA GLU A 403 27.71 13.57 -6.81
C GLU A 403 27.44 12.18 -6.21
N ILE A 404 26.74 11.30 -6.93
CA ILE A 404 26.51 9.90 -6.52
C ILE A 404 27.85 9.19 -6.29
N GLY A 405 28.83 9.41 -7.18
CA GLY A 405 30.17 8.83 -7.03
C GLY A 405 30.90 9.28 -5.75
N LYS A 406 30.71 10.53 -5.34
CA LYS A 406 31.24 11.02 -4.05
C LYS A 406 30.56 10.34 -2.87
N ASP A 407 29.23 10.28 -2.89
CA ASP A 407 28.46 9.63 -1.83
C ASP A 407 28.81 8.13 -1.74
N ALA A 408 29.03 7.45 -2.89
CA ALA A 408 29.43 6.04 -2.96
C ALA A 408 30.82 5.74 -2.37
N GLY A 409 31.71 6.70 -2.37
CA GLY A 409 33.07 6.58 -1.84
C GLY A 409 33.25 7.14 -0.42
N ASP A 410 32.19 7.64 0.19
CA ASP A 410 32.29 8.29 1.50
C ASP A 410 32.32 7.30 2.66
N MET A 411 33.52 6.83 2.94
CA MET A 411 33.83 5.93 4.06
C MET A 411 34.53 6.68 5.24
N SER A 412 34.52 8.02 5.25
CA SER A 412 35.15 8.84 6.28
C SER A 412 34.22 9.08 7.45
N GLY A 413 34.55 8.57 8.65
CA GLY A 413 33.75 8.78 9.85
C GLY A 413 32.54 7.86 9.98
N PRO A 414 31.39 8.34 10.55
CA PRO A 414 30.15 7.56 10.63
C PRO A 414 29.59 7.21 9.25
N ILE A 415 28.79 6.13 9.18
CA ILE A 415 28.27 5.64 7.90
C ILE A 415 27.41 6.71 7.23
N SER A 416 27.82 7.13 6.03
CA SER A 416 27.06 8.06 5.21
C SER A 416 25.78 7.41 4.68
N PRO A 417 24.57 8.03 4.81
CA PRO A 417 23.36 7.51 4.22
C PRO A 417 23.46 7.29 2.71
N GLY A 418 24.21 8.13 2.00
CA GLY A 418 24.46 7.96 0.56
C GLY A 418 25.30 6.72 0.25
N TYR A 419 26.32 6.44 1.05
CA TYR A 419 27.13 5.22 0.94
C TYR A 419 26.29 3.97 1.19
N LEU A 420 25.40 4.01 2.20
CA LEU A 420 24.45 2.92 2.47
C LEU A 420 23.54 2.64 1.25
N VAL A 421 22.92 3.67 0.68
CA VAL A 421 22.07 3.52 -0.52
C VAL A 421 22.85 2.89 -1.68
N GLN A 422 24.08 3.33 -1.92
CA GLN A 422 24.90 2.81 -2.99
C GLN A 422 25.36 1.36 -2.73
N THR A 423 25.60 0.99 -1.47
CA THR A 423 25.89 -0.40 -1.11
C THR A 423 24.69 -1.29 -1.35
N VAL A 424 23.49 -0.86 -0.93
CA VAL A 424 22.25 -1.60 -1.24
C VAL A 424 22.08 -1.76 -2.76
N LYS A 425 22.31 -0.70 -3.56
CA LYS A 425 22.20 -0.77 -5.03
C LYS A 425 23.14 -1.80 -5.65
N ARG A 426 24.37 -1.91 -5.17
CA ARG A 426 25.36 -2.88 -5.69
C ARG A 426 24.92 -4.34 -5.52
N HIS A 427 24.20 -4.65 -4.45
CA HIS A 427 23.76 -6.01 -4.11
C HIS A 427 22.30 -6.30 -4.51
N ALA A 428 21.52 -5.30 -4.88
CA ALA A 428 20.12 -5.48 -5.28
C ALA A 428 20.00 -6.21 -6.62
N SER A 429 19.04 -7.14 -6.70
CA SER A 429 18.67 -7.80 -7.95
C SER A 429 18.01 -6.80 -8.89
N LYS A 430 18.23 -6.94 -10.21
CA LYS A 430 17.66 -6.01 -11.21
C LYS A 430 16.14 -5.96 -11.23
N ASP A 431 15.49 -7.01 -10.80
CA ASP A 431 14.03 -7.10 -10.68
C ASP A 431 13.52 -6.89 -9.25
N ALA A 432 14.37 -6.40 -8.33
CA ALA A 432 13.97 -6.21 -6.94
C ALA A 432 12.76 -5.28 -6.81
N LEU A 433 11.91 -5.58 -5.82
CA LEU A 433 10.92 -4.63 -5.33
C LEU A 433 11.51 -3.88 -4.14
N ILE A 434 11.51 -2.55 -4.19
CA ILE A 434 12.03 -1.70 -3.14
C ILE A 434 10.90 -0.86 -2.56
N THR A 435 10.55 -1.11 -1.31
CA THR A 435 9.60 -0.28 -0.57
C THR A 435 10.37 0.78 0.20
N VAL A 436 9.91 2.03 0.13
CA VAL A 436 10.61 3.18 0.71
C VAL A 436 9.68 3.91 1.67
N ASP A 437 10.15 4.11 2.89
CA ASP A 437 9.39 4.80 3.94
C ASP A 437 9.54 6.32 3.86
N SER A 438 8.77 7.04 4.68
CA SER A 438 8.80 8.50 4.77
C SER A 438 9.81 8.96 5.81
N GLY A 439 10.82 9.73 5.39
CA GLY A 439 11.87 10.24 6.27
C GLY A 439 13.04 10.86 5.51
N ASP A 440 14.14 11.19 6.19
CA ASP A 440 15.35 11.71 5.56
C ASP A 440 15.99 10.68 4.60
N HIS A 441 15.92 9.39 4.95
CA HIS A 441 16.37 8.27 4.13
C HIS A 441 15.68 8.24 2.75
N THR A 442 14.44 8.74 2.63
CA THR A 442 13.72 8.86 1.36
C THR A 442 14.47 9.80 0.41
N TYR A 443 14.91 10.96 0.87
CA TYR A 443 15.70 11.90 0.05
C TYR A 443 17.02 11.28 -0.40
N TRP A 444 17.72 10.58 0.52
CA TRP A 444 18.94 9.87 0.19
C TRP A 444 18.72 8.79 -0.85
N PHE A 445 17.63 8.01 -0.72
CA PHE A 445 17.28 7.00 -1.70
C PHE A 445 17.00 7.61 -3.07
N TYR A 446 16.14 8.62 -3.16
CA TYR A 446 15.76 9.21 -4.44
C TYR A 446 16.91 9.96 -5.12
N LYS A 447 17.82 10.50 -4.36
CA LYS A 447 19.05 11.13 -4.87
C LYS A 447 20.04 10.09 -5.40
N ASN A 448 20.26 9.01 -4.68
CA ASN A 448 21.41 8.11 -4.91
C ASN A 448 21.06 6.80 -5.60
N TYR A 449 19.81 6.32 -5.56
CA TYR A 449 19.42 5.04 -6.14
C TYR A 449 18.98 5.23 -7.60
N VAL A 450 19.80 4.79 -8.56
CA VAL A 450 19.47 4.79 -9.99
C VAL A 450 18.84 3.44 -10.35
N CYS A 451 17.53 3.44 -10.67
CA CYS A 451 16.81 2.23 -11.05
C CYS A 451 17.18 1.76 -12.47
N ASP A 452 17.43 0.44 -12.61
CA ASP A 452 17.75 -0.21 -13.89
C ASP A 452 16.93 -1.51 -14.06
N GLY A 453 15.63 -1.43 -13.72
CA GLY A 453 14.68 -2.55 -13.78
C GLY A 453 13.99 -2.82 -12.44
N GLU A 454 14.49 -2.28 -11.33
CA GLU A 454 13.85 -2.39 -10.02
C GLU A 454 12.55 -1.58 -9.99
N GLU A 455 11.57 -2.11 -9.26
CA GLU A 455 10.30 -1.43 -8.99
C GLU A 455 10.33 -0.76 -7.61
N THR A 456 9.83 0.47 -7.52
CA THR A 456 9.77 1.20 -6.24
C THR A 456 8.34 1.41 -5.77
N LEU A 457 8.13 1.40 -4.45
CA LEU A 457 6.82 1.63 -3.84
C LEU A 457 6.94 2.49 -2.59
N LEU A 458 6.07 3.49 -2.44
CA LEU A 458 6.02 4.37 -1.26
C LEU A 458 4.59 4.87 -0.99
N SER A 459 4.37 5.44 0.20
CA SER A 459 3.20 6.27 0.51
C SER A 459 3.44 7.67 -0.01
N ALA A 460 2.85 8.03 -1.17
CA ALA A 460 3.23 9.27 -1.84
C ALA A 460 2.39 10.48 -1.44
N ASN A 461 1.08 10.31 -1.37
CA ASN A 461 0.16 11.42 -1.10
C ASN A 461 -0.10 11.59 0.40
N MET A 462 -0.18 10.49 1.14
CA MET A 462 -0.31 10.49 2.60
C MET A 462 1.05 10.75 3.25
N GLY A 463 2.14 10.24 2.69
CA GLY A 463 3.48 10.36 3.27
C GLY A 463 3.59 9.65 4.61
N CYS A 464 2.95 8.49 4.72
CA CYS A 464 2.85 7.71 5.94
C CYS A 464 4.22 7.15 6.34
N MET A 465 4.68 7.45 7.55
CA MET A 465 5.75 6.68 8.19
C MET A 465 5.26 5.25 8.44
N ALA A 466 6.17 4.32 8.60
CA ALA A 466 5.91 2.88 8.77
C ALA A 466 5.29 2.16 7.56
N PHE A 467 5.03 2.83 6.42
CA PHE A 467 4.45 2.21 5.23
C PHE A 467 5.35 1.13 4.62
N ALA A 468 6.66 1.36 4.57
CA ALA A 468 7.55 0.52 3.76
C ALA A 468 7.61 -0.93 4.25
N PHE A 469 7.59 -1.16 5.55
CA PHE A 469 7.69 -2.50 6.09
C PHE A 469 6.44 -3.35 5.81
N PRO A 470 5.19 -2.95 6.15
CA PRO A 470 3.98 -3.63 5.69
C PRO A 470 3.92 -3.83 4.16
N ALA A 471 4.32 -2.82 3.40
CA ALA A 471 4.38 -2.90 1.95
C ALA A 471 5.36 -3.98 1.45
N SER A 472 6.48 -4.17 2.14
CA SER A 472 7.44 -5.25 1.83
C SER A 472 6.87 -6.63 2.11
N LEU A 473 6.10 -6.78 3.20
CA LEU A 473 5.40 -8.04 3.50
C LEU A 473 4.39 -8.39 2.40
N ALA A 474 3.55 -7.43 2.01
CA ALA A 474 2.61 -7.60 0.91
C ALA A 474 3.34 -7.89 -0.41
N GLY A 475 4.41 -7.17 -0.71
CA GLY A 475 5.23 -7.38 -1.89
C GLY A 475 5.82 -8.79 -1.97
N GLN A 476 6.31 -9.32 -0.83
CA GLN A 476 6.88 -10.67 -0.80
C GLN A 476 5.82 -11.76 -0.95
N LEU A 477 4.59 -11.53 -0.49
CA LEU A 477 3.46 -12.44 -0.73
C LEU A 477 3.05 -12.44 -2.21
N ILE A 478 3.03 -11.29 -2.86
CA ILE A 478 2.68 -11.13 -4.28
C ILE A 478 3.78 -11.70 -5.19
N TYR A 479 5.04 -11.45 -4.83
CA TYR A 479 6.21 -11.81 -5.63
C TYR A 479 7.16 -12.74 -4.86
N PRO A 480 6.79 -14.00 -4.60
CA PRO A 480 7.55 -14.90 -3.70
C PRO A 480 8.97 -15.22 -4.17
N LYS A 481 9.27 -15.00 -5.46
CA LYS A 481 10.59 -15.27 -6.06
C LYS A 481 11.46 -14.02 -6.25
N ARG A 482 10.88 -12.81 -6.10
CA ARG A 482 11.63 -11.55 -6.23
C ARG A 482 12.31 -11.21 -4.91
N GLN A 483 13.44 -10.57 -4.99
CA GLN A 483 14.04 -9.92 -3.84
C GLN A 483 13.20 -8.71 -3.44
N VAL A 484 12.79 -8.63 -2.16
CA VAL A 484 12.04 -7.50 -1.61
C VAL A 484 12.88 -6.80 -0.56
N ILE A 485 13.16 -5.53 -0.78
CA ILE A 485 14.01 -4.68 0.07
C ILE A 485 13.14 -3.57 0.65
N CYS A 486 13.14 -3.44 1.98
CA CYS A 486 12.49 -2.36 2.70
C CYS A 486 13.54 -1.33 3.13
N ILE A 487 13.43 -0.09 2.65
CA ILE A 487 14.24 1.06 3.06
C ILE A 487 13.42 1.88 4.04
N THR A 488 13.85 1.94 5.29
CA THR A 488 13.11 2.62 6.36
C THR A 488 14.03 3.35 7.31
N GLY A 489 13.53 4.39 7.96
CA GLY A 489 14.20 4.99 9.12
C GLY A 489 13.80 4.25 10.40
N ASP A 490 14.63 4.40 11.42
CA ASP A 490 14.44 3.81 12.75
C ASP A 490 13.10 4.19 13.37
N GLY A 491 12.71 5.47 13.31
CA GLY A 491 11.42 5.94 13.83
C GLY A 491 10.21 5.34 13.10
N GLY A 492 10.28 5.21 11.76
CA GLY A 492 9.22 4.58 10.97
C GLY A 492 9.12 3.08 11.22
N PHE A 493 10.26 2.38 11.24
CA PHE A 493 10.27 0.95 11.50
C PHE A 493 9.76 0.60 12.89
N ALA A 494 10.16 1.38 13.91
CA ALA A 494 9.77 1.14 15.30
C ALA A 494 8.23 1.19 15.51
N MET A 495 7.49 1.97 14.71
CA MET A 495 6.01 2.07 14.84
C MET A 495 5.30 0.73 14.63
N LEU A 496 5.75 -0.07 13.67
CA LEU A 496 5.11 -1.34 13.30
C LEU A 496 6.08 -2.54 13.33
N MET A 497 7.20 -2.43 14.03
CA MET A 497 8.24 -3.46 14.09
C MET A 497 7.75 -4.81 14.60
N ALA A 498 6.69 -4.85 15.42
CA ALA A 498 6.10 -6.09 15.94
C ALA A 498 5.67 -7.06 14.83
N ASP A 499 5.28 -6.53 13.67
CA ASP A 499 4.93 -7.32 12.48
C ASP A 499 6.13 -8.03 11.81
N PHE A 500 7.35 -7.83 12.31
CA PHE A 500 8.47 -8.68 11.92
C PHE A 500 8.21 -10.15 12.25
N THR A 501 7.45 -10.41 13.33
CA THR A 501 6.98 -11.76 13.65
C THR A 501 6.00 -12.31 12.60
N THR A 502 5.22 -11.43 11.94
CA THR A 502 4.37 -11.80 10.79
C THR A 502 5.22 -12.26 9.60
N ALA A 503 6.36 -11.58 9.33
CA ALA A 503 7.31 -12.01 8.31
C ALA A 503 7.90 -13.40 8.62
N VAL A 504 8.33 -13.62 9.87
CA VAL A 504 8.91 -14.90 10.33
C VAL A 504 7.89 -16.02 10.21
N TYR A 505 6.69 -15.83 10.74
CA TYR A 505 5.62 -16.84 10.73
C TYR A 505 5.24 -17.26 9.30
N ASN A 506 5.13 -16.31 8.38
CA ASN A 506 4.79 -16.57 6.99
C ASN A 506 6.01 -16.91 6.11
N LYS A 507 7.22 -16.99 6.67
CA LYS A 507 8.48 -17.28 5.96
C LYS A 507 8.73 -16.33 4.80
N LEU A 508 8.54 -15.03 5.03
CA LEU A 508 8.73 -13.99 4.03
C LEU A 508 10.15 -13.43 4.13
N PRO A 509 11.07 -13.74 3.21
CA PRO A 509 12.50 -13.37 3.32
C PRO A 509 12.77 -11.91 2.95
N VAL A 510 11.98 -10.98 3.46
CA VAL A 510 12.15 -9.54 3.26
C VAL A 510 13.47 -9.04 3.85
N LYS A 511 14.08 -8.03 3.22
CA LYS A 511 15.35 -7.42 3.61
C LYS A 511 15.10 -6.01 4.12
N VAL A 512 15.03 -5.82 5.43
CA VAL A 512 14.76 -4.54 6.06
C VAL A 512 16.08 -3.83 6.33
N ILE A 513 16.28 -2.67 5.71
CA ILE A 513 17.44 -1.81 5.88
C ILE A 513 16.99 -0.61 6.72
N VAL A 514 17.43 -0.57 7.97
CA VAL A 514 17.08 0.50 8.91
C VAL A 514 18.20 1.55 8.94
N PHE A 515 17.85 2.78 8.59
CA PHE A 515 18.69 3.96 8.79
C PHE A 515 18.51 4.42 10.23
N ASN A 516 19.45 4.05 11.10
CA ASN A 516 19.35 4.27 12.53
C ASN A 516 20.22 5.47 12.93
N ASP A 517 19.57 6.59 13.25
CA ASP A 517 20.24 7.82 13.72
C ASP A 517 19.66 8.38 15.03
N GLY A 518 18.62 7.72 15.59
CA GLY A 518 17.98 8.11 16.84
C GLY A 518 17.22 9.45 16.77
N LYS A 519 16.82 9.89 15.56
CA LYS A 519 16.23 11.22 15.35
C LYS A 519 15.12 11.24 14.33
N LEU A 520 14.13 12.11 14.54
CA LEU A 520 13.19 12.55 13.48
C LEU A 520 13.88 13.62 12.62
N LYS A 521 14.84 13.17 11.79
CA LYS A 521 15.79 14.03 11.08
C LYS A 521 15.15 15.06 10.16
N ASN A 522 14.04 14.70 9.47
CA ASN A 522 13.30 15.67 8.66
C ASN A 522 12.72 16.80 9.49
N ILE A 523 12.19 16.49 10.68
CA ILE A 523 11.62 17.51 11.57
C ILE A 523 12.72 18.39 12.15
N LYS A 524 13.85 17.81 12.58
CA LYS A 524 15.04 18.57 12.98
C LYS A 524 15.44 19.57 11.89
N LYS A 525 15.59 19.09 10.65
CA LYS A 525 15.94 19.92 9.50
C LYS A 525 14.95 21.08 9.27
N GLU A 526 13.65 20.83 9.41
CA GLU A 526 12.63 21.86 9.28
C GLU A 526 12.70 22.88 10.43
N GLN A 527 12.92 22.42 11.67
CA GLN A 527 13.13 23.30 12.81
C GLN A 527 14.31 24.25 12.58
N GLU A 528 15.47 23.71 12.15
CA GLU A 528 16.64 24.52 11.80
C GLU A 528 16.36 25.52 10.68
N MET A 529 15.63 25.10 9.64
CA MET A 529 15.32 25.92 8.47
C MET A 529 14.36 27.08 8.77
N TYR A 530 13.47 26.91 9.76
CA TYR A 530 12.57 27.95 10.23
C TYR A 530 13.16 28.77 11.39
N GLY A 531 14.37 28.44 11.83
CA GLY A 531 15.02 29.08 12.98
C GLY A 531 14.38 28.68 14.31
N TYR A 532 13.71 27.54 14.36
CA TYR A 532 13.14 26.99 15.60
C TYR A 532 14.23 26.23 16.38
N ARG A 533 14.01 26.13 17.69
CA ARG A 533 14.86 25.29 18.54
C ARG A 533 14.63 23.83 18.21
N GLU A 534 15.69 23.03 18.13
CA GLU A 534 15.61 21.56 18.07
C GLU A 534 14.95 21.04 19.36
N PHE A 535 13.79 20.35 19.19
CA PHE A 535 13.00 19.86 20.32
C PHE A 535 12.10 18.70 19.93
N GLY A 536 12.04 17.64 20.76
CA GLY A 536 11.15 16.50 20.59
C GLY A 536 11.47 15.61 19.40
N VAL A 537 12.71 15.60 18.94
CA VAL A 537 13.14 14.86 17.73
C VAL A 537 14.12 13.73 18.04
N GLU A 538 14.60 13.62 19.28
CA GLU A 538 15.54 12.56 19.70
C GLU A 538 14.81 11.46 20.46
N PHE A 539 15.23 10.22 20.22
CA PHE A 539 14.72 9.04 20.91
C PHE A 539 15.77 7.92 20.96
N VAL A 540 15.53 6.94 21.83
CA VAL A 540 16.40 5.78 21.99
C VAL A 540 15.81 4.59 21.27
N ASN A 541 16.59 3.91 20.46
CA ASN A 541 16.20 2.70 19.75
C ASN A 541 16.62 1.43 20.49
N PRO A 542 15.90 0.31 20.33
CA PRO A 542 16.44 -1.00 20.63
C PRO A 542 17.57 -1.34 19.62
N ASP A 543 18.37 -2.36 19.91
CA ASP A 543 19.16 -3.02 18.87
C ASP A 543 18.21 -3.80 17.95
N PHE A 544 17.95 -3.27 16.75
CA PHE A 544 17.03 -3.88 15.81
C PHE A 544 17.54 -5.22 15.25
N ALA A 545 18.87 -5.43 15.23
CA ALA A 545 19.43 -6.70 14.82
C ALA A 545 19.20 -7.79 15.87
N GLU A 546 19.37 -7.47 17.17
CA GLU A 546 19.00 -8.38 18.25
C GLU A 546 17.50 -8.66 18.28
N PHE A 547 16.68 -7.63 18.05
CA PHE A 547 15.24 -7.79 17.92
C PHE A 547 14.89 -8.80 16.81
N ALA A 548 15.52 -8.69 15.62
CA ALA A 548 15.28 -9.64 14.52
C ALA A 548 15.60 -11.07 14.92
N ARG A 549 16.76 -11.27 15.57
CA ARG A 549 17.18 -12.60 16.05
C ARG A 549 16.23 -13.16 17.12
N SER A 550 15.79 -12.31 18.04
CA SER A 550 14.81 -12.73 19.08
C SER A 550 13.47 -13.14 18.51
N CYS A 551 13.07 -12.59 17.36
CA CYS A 551 11.87 -12.97 16.63
C CYS A 551 12.03 -14.24 15.76
N GLY A 552 13.26 -14.75 15.58
CA GLY A 552 13.54 -15.93 14.74
C GLY A 552 13.93 -15.59 13.29
N GLY A 553 14.27 -14.34 12.99
CA GLY A 553 14.90 -13.89 11.75
C GLY A 553 16.41 -13.72 11.89
N ASP A 554 17.04 -13.18 10.85
CA ASP A 554 18.44 -12.77 10.88
C ASP A 554 18.57 -11.28 11.20
N GLY A 555 19.66 -10.88 11.85
CA GLY A 555 19.94 -9.49 12.21
C GLY A 555 21.42 -9.16 12.10
N PHE A 556 21.73 -8.02 11.48
CA PHE A 556 23.10 -7.50 11.34
C PHE A 556 23.10 -6.04 11.80
N ARG A 557 23.88 -5.75 12.83
CA ARG A 557 24.14 -4.37 13.25
C ARG A 557 25.44 -3.91 12.65
N VAL A 558 25.44 -2.72 12.05
CA VAL A 558 26.58 -2.14 11.35
C VAL A 558 26.83 -0.73 11.88
N GLU A 559 28.02 -0.52 12.42
CA GLU A 559 28.43 0.76 13.03
C GLU A 559 29.61 1.41 12.29
N LYS A 560 30.29 0.63 11.41
CA LYS A 560 31.47 1.10 10.68
C LYS A 560 31.30 0.89 9.17
N PRO A 561 31.75 1.84 8.34
CA PRO A 561 31.62 1.75 6.88
C PRO A 561 32.22 0.48 6.27
N GLU A 562 33.35 -0.01 6.78
CA GLU A 562 34.05 -1.19 6.28
C GLU A 562 33.28 -2.51 6.48
N GLU A 563 32.31 -2.54 7.40
CA GLU A 563 31.50 -3.72 7.70
C GLU A 563 30.26 -3.80 6.79
N LEU A 564 29.86 -2.68 6.20
CA LEU A 564 28.56 -2.51 5.55
C LEU A 564 28.38 -3.44 4.34
N ASP A 565 29.38 -3.51 3.46
CA ASP A 565 29.29 -4.30 2.23
C ASP A 565 29.06 -5.79 2.53
N SER A 566 29.86 -6.35 3.45
CA SER A 566 29.73 -7.75 3.89
C SER A 566 28.40 -8.01 4.62
N ALA A 567 27.90 -7.07 5.40
CA ALA A 567 26.63 -7.22 6.10
C ALA A 567 25.44 -7.25 5.12
N ILE A 568 25.42 -6.36 4.14
CA ILE A 568 24.39 -6.32 3.08
C ILE A 568 24.44 -7.60 2.24
N GLU A 569 25.64 -8.05 1.82
CA GLU A 569 25.80 -9.29 1.06
C GLU A 569 25.21 -10.49 1.82
N LYS A 570 25.59 -10.68 3.08
CA LYS A 570 25.08 -11.76 3.94
C LYS A 570 23.55 -11.67 4.13
N ALA A 571 23.06 -10.47 4.37
CA ALA A 571 21.62 -10.22 4.54
C ALA A 571 20.84 -10.61 3.27
N PHE A 572 21.34 -10.29 2.09
CA PHE A 572 20.65 -10.56 0.84
C PHE A 572 20.71 -12.05 0.42
N LEU A 573 21.73 -12.78 0.88
CA LEU A 573 21.83 -14.23 0.71
C LEU A 573 20.95 -15.02 1.70
N SER A 574 20.55 -14.45 2.81
CA SER A 574 19.70 -15.12 3.81
C SER A 574 18.34 -15.48 3.23
N LYS A 575 17.82 -16.66 3.62
CA LYS A 575 16.46 -17.12 3.30
C LYS A 575 15.42 -16.78 4.36
N LEU A 576 15.85 -16.13 5.44
CA LEU A 576 15.00 -15.65 6.51
C LEU A 576 14.64 -14.17 6.27
N PRO A 577 13.60 -13.65 6.93
CA PRO A 577 13.44 -12.20 7.08
C PRO A 577 14.64 -11.64 7.84
N VAL A 578 15.15 -10.50 7.37
CA VAL A 578 16.40 -9.92 7.87
C VAL A 578 16.21 -8.45 8.24
N ILE A 579 16.81 -8.03 9.34
CA ILE A 579 17.02 -6.60 9.62
C ILE A 579 18.52 -6.31 9.57
N VAL A 580 18.90 -5.33 8.75
CA VAL A 580 20.21 -4.69 8.79
C VAL A 580 20.04 -3.34 9.48
N ASP A 581 20.50 -3.27 10.73
CA ASP A 581 20.45 -2.07 11.57
C ASP A 581 21.73 -1.26 11.35
N VAL A 582 21.66 -0.20 10.55
CA VAL A 582 22.81 0.59 10.16
C VAL A 582 22.82 1.90 10.92
N VAL A 583 23.82 2.08 11.81
CA VAL A 583 24.03 3.34 12.53
C VAL A 583 24.62 4.36 11.56
N VAL A 584 23.77 5.24 11.05
CA VAL A 584 24.16 6.26 10.08
C VAL A 584 24.52 7.59 10.75
N ASP A 585 25.26 8.41 10.03
CA ASP A 585 25.67 9.75 10.48
C ASP A 585 24.44 10.62 10.84
N PRO A 586 24.27 11.01 12.11
CA PRO A 586 23.12 11.80 12.55
C PRO A 586 23.14 13.25 12.04
N ASP A 587 24.28 13.76 11.59
CA ASP A 587 24.45 15.14 11.17
C ASP A 587 24.38 15.31 9.63
N LYS A 588 24.52 14.22 8.87
CA LYS A 588 24.31 14.25 7.42
C LYS A 588 22.82 14.18 7.08
N MET A 589 22.31 15.29 6.52
CA MET A 589 20.93 15.43 6.06
C MET A 589 20.87 15.69 4.57
N ALA A 590 19.92 15.05 3.87
CA ALA A 590 19.67 15.36 2.47
C ALA A 590 18.81 16.62 2.33
N MET A 591 19.16 17.50 1.39
CA MET A 591 18.41 18.74 1.15
C MET A 591 17.31 18.54 0.08
N PRO A 592 16.10 19.08 0.31
CA PRO A 592 15.04 19.05 -0.71
C PRO A 592 15.45 19.82 -1.98
N THR A 593 15.13 19.28 -3.16
CA THR A 593 15.45 19.91 -4.46
C THR A 593 14.77 21.25 -4.66
N THR A 594 13.62 21.49 -4.04
CA THR A 594 12.87 22.75 -4.11
C THR A 594 13.58 23.91 -3.44
N ARG A 595 14.67 23.67 -2.70
CA ARG A 595 15.45 24.69 -1.95
C ARG A 595 16.91 24.82 -2.42
N VAL A 596 17.32 24.01 -3.39
CA VAL A 596 18.62 24.21 -4.05
C VAL A 596 18.47 25.38 -5.02
N LYS A 597 19.12 26.53 -4.71
CA LYS A 597 19.12 27.75 -5.54
C LYS A 597 19.89 27.56 -6.85
#